data_4e605373341b0111f27f8be5f230f431
#
_entry.id   4e605373341b0111f27f8be5f230f431
#
_cell.length_a   1.000
_cell.length_b   1.000
_cell.length_c   1.000
_cell.angle_alpha   90.00
_cell.angle_beta   90.00
_cell.angle_gamma   90.00
#
_symmetry.space_group_name_H-M   'P 1'
#
loop_
_entity.id
_entity.type
_entity.pdbx_description
1 polymer ?
#
loop_
_entity_poly.entity_id
_entity_poly.type
_entity_poly.pdbx_seq_one_letter_code
_entity_poly.pdbx_strand_id
1 'polypeptide(L)'
;MKVLHLSDLHMAPWQRKKQRFVRELADLEPDLVVDTGDNLGHRLGLLGLKAAFEPFRGVPGVHVWGSNDWWAPQPKNPFAYFGGPSGVPKQPERLDTEALRAYLDDLGWTDLNNRTARVTVCGVVIDAFGTDDPHREYDDLAALGPGLRGLRSRKVRPALTLGVTHAPYRRILDAFVDRGADLLLAGHTHGGQVCVPGYGALVTNCDIPREQVKGVSSWTHGGRTAALEVSAGLGTSIYAPVRFACRPEATLLTLTARSA
;
A
#
# COMPACT_ATOMS: atom_id res chain seq x y z
N MET A 1 7.74 17.73 3.91
CA MET A 1 8.19 16.40 3.46
C MET A 1 7.18 15.86 2.46
N LYS A 2 7.63 15.46 1.28
CA LYS A 2 6.81 14.86 0.21
C LYS A 2 6.84 13.34 0.34
N VAL A 3 5.70 12.70 0.49
CA VAL A 3 5.57 11.24 0.56
C VAL A 3 4.82 10.77 -0.69
N LEU A 4 5.46 10.00 -1.54
CA LEU A 4 4.82 9.37 -2.70
C LEU A 4 4.26 8.01 -2.29
N HIS A 5 2.95 7.87 -2.34
CA HIS A 5 2.26 6.61 -2.10
C HIS A 5 1.97 5.90 -3.42
N LEU A 6 2.54 4.72 -3.59
CA LEU A 6 2.34 3.79 -4.70
C LEU A 6 1.60 2.56 -4.20
N SER A 7 0.66 2.06 -4.99
CA SER A 7 -0.14 0.90 -4.63
C SER A 7 -0.70 0.20 -5.86
N ASP A 8 -0.94 -1.09 -5.74
CA ASP A 8 -1.72 -1.88 -6.71
C ASP A 8 -1.24 -1.66 -8.16
N LEU A 9 0.07 -1.77 -8.38
CA LEU A 9 0.63 -1.58 -9.72
C LEU A 9 0.17 -2.67 -10.68
N HIS A 10 -0.01 -3.91 -10.19
CA HIS A 10 -0.31 -5.07 -11.02
C HIS A 10 0.51 -5.05 -12.31
N MET A 11 1.83 -4.92 -12.16
CA MET A 11 2.74 -4.71 -13.28
C MET A 11 2.87 -5.97 -14.13
N ALA A 12 2.79 -5.77 -15.45
CA ALA A 12 3.13 -6.77 -16.44
C ALA A 12 4.20 -6.21 -17.40
N PRO A 13 5.08 -7.05 -17.99
CA PRO A 13 6.24 -6.57 -18.74
C PRO A 13 5.90 -5.74 -19.98
N TRP A 14 4.71 -5.90 -20.55
CA TRP A 14 4.26 -5.16 -21.74
C TRP A 14 3.59 -3.82 -21.44
N GLN A 15 3.33 -3.46 -20.18
CA GLN A 15 2.61 -2.24 -19.80
C GLN A 15 3.50 -0.99 -19.83
N ARG A 16 4.10 -0.71 -20.99
CA ARG A 16 5.10 0.36 -21.18
C ARG A 16 4.61 1.77 -20.79
N LYS A 17 3.32 2.07 -21.02
CA LYS A 17 2.74 3.37 -20.62
C LYS A 17 2.71 3.53 -19.11
N LYS A 18 2.33 2.47 -18.36
CA LYS A 18 2.33 2.48 -16.90
C LYS A 18 3.76 2.59 -16.36
N GLN A 19 4.70 1.82 -16.92
CA GLN A 19 6.12 1.89 -16.55
C GLN A 19 6.65 3.32 -16.70
N ARG A 20 6.36 3.97 -17.83
CA ARG A 20 6.76 5.36 -18.08
C ARG A 20 6.13 6.31 -17.07
N PHE A 21 4.82 6.24 -16.85
CA PHE A 21 4.12 7.07 -15.88
C PHE A 21 4.74 6.97 -14.49
N VAL A 22 5.00 5.73 -14.01
CA VAL A 22 5.62 5.53 -12.70
C VAL A 22 7.03 6.12 -12.64
N ARG A 23 7.83 5.99 -13.70
CA ARG A 23 9.15 6.62 -13.80
C ARG A 23 9.09 8.14 -13.67
N GLU A 24 8.12 8.77 -14.36
CA GLU A 24 7.91 10.22 -14.37
C GLU A 24 7.49 10.75 -12.99
N LEU A 25 6.96 9.91 -12.09
CA LEU A 25 6.66 10.32 -10.71
C LEU A 25 7.93 10.65 -9.90
N ALA A 26 9.11 10.20 -10.31
CA ALA A 26 10.36 10.60 -9.67
C ALA A 26 10.67 12.08 -9.87
N ASP A 27 10.16 12.71 -10.95
CA ASP A 27 10.32 14.15 -11.23
C ASP A 27 9.56 15.02 -10.18
N LEU A 28 8.67 14.40 -9.37
CA LEU A 28 8.04 15.07 -8.24
C LEU A 28 8.98 15.23 -7.04
N GLU A 29 10.18 14.62 -7.11
CA GLU A 29 11.21 14.64 -6.06
C GLU A 29 10.63 14.23 -4.69
N PRO A 30 10.10 13.01 -4.54
CA PRO A 30 9.61 12.54 -3.25
C PRO A 30 10.75 12.35 -2.26
N ASP A 31 10.53 12.75 -1.01
CA ASP A 31 11.47 12.53 0.09
C ASP A 31 11.36 11.09 0.62
N LEU A 32 10.19 10.47 0.51
CA LEU A 32 9.87 9.10 0.94
C LEU A 32 8.92 8.45 -0.05
N VAL A 33 9.17 7.20 -0.41
CA VAL A 33 8.22 6.35 -1.14
C VAL A 33 7.58 5.37 -0.16
N VAL A 34 6.25 5.23 -0.22
CA VAL A 34 5.53 4.18 0.49
C VAL A 34 4.81 3.31 -0.54
N ASP A 35 5.17 2.04 -0.58
CA ASP A 35 4.57 1.04 -1.46
C ASP A 35 3.68 0.10 -0.64
N THR A 36 2.39 0.10 -0.92
CA THR A 36 1.42 -0.72 -0.20
C THR A 36 1.08 -2.04 -0.90
N GLY A 37 1.92 -2.46 -1.85
CA GLY A 37 1.86 -3.82 -2.40
C GLY A 37 0.94 -3.99 -3.61
N ASP A 38 0.70 -5.25 -3.96
CA ASP A 38 0.08 -5.70 -5.22
C ASP A 38 0.85 -5.19 -6.44
N ASN A 39 2.19 -5.31 -6.36
CA ASN A 39 3.11 -4.84 -7.39
C ASN A 39 3.05 -5.69 -8.67
N LEU A 40 2.87 -7.01 -8.53
CA LEU A 40 3.01 -7.94 -9.62
C LEU A 40 1.65 -8.35 -10.22
N GLY A 41 1.44 -8.03 -11.48
CA GLY A 41 0.25 -8.44 -12.26
C GLY A 41 0.49 -9.62 -13.21
N HIS A 42 1.69 -10.18 -13.20
CA HIS A 42 2.09 -11.30 -14.07
C HIS A 42 3.34 -11.97 -13.50
N ARG A 43 3.56 -13.26 -13.79
CA ARG A 43 4.77 -14.01 -13.37
C ARG A 43 6.10 -13.34 -13.76
N LEU A 44 6.11 -12.58 -14.85
CA LEU A 44 7.25 -11.79 -15.31
C LEU A 44 7.09 -10.30 -14.94
N GLY A 45 6.19 -9.96 -14.02
CA GLY A 45 5.88 -8.59 -13.63
C GLY A 45 7.07 -7.83 -13.07
N LEU A 46 7.98 -8.53 -12.39
CA LEU A 46 9.20 -7.96 -11.82
C LEU A 46 10.08 -7.26 -12.88
N LEU A 47 10.11 -7.74 -14.12
CA LEU A 47 10.84 -7.06 -15.20
C LEU A 47 10.27 -5.66 -15.49
N GLY A 48 8.94 -5.55 -15.50
CA GLY A 48 8.26 -4.28 -15.69
C GLY A 48 8.39 -3.36 -14.48
N LEU A 49 8.35 -3.93 -13.27
CA LEU A 49 8.52 -3.21 -12.02
C LEU A 49 9.93 -2.61 -11.92
N LYS A 50 10.97 -3.39 -12.19
CA LYS A 50 12.36 -2.89 -12.26
C LYS A 50 12.50 -1.72 -13.22
N ALA A 51 11.90 -1.83 -14.42
CA ALA A 51 11.91 -0.74 -15.39
C ALA A 51 11.19 0.52 -14.88
N ALA A 52 10.17 0.36 -14.05
CA ALA A 52 9.37 1.47 -13.49
C ALA A 52 10.03 2.13 -12.27
N PHE A 53 10.61 1.34 -11.36
CA PHE A 53 11.09 1.80 -10.05
C PHE A 53 12.55 2.26 -10.05
N GLU A 54 13.33 1.99 -11.07
CA GLU A 54 14.75 2.36 -11.12
C GLU A 54 15.04 3.84 -10.79
N PRO A 55 14.22 4.83 -11.22
CA PRO A 55 14.47 6.23 -10.84
C PRO A 55 14.33 6.54 -9.34
N PHE A 56 13.74 5.64 -8.56
CA PHE A 56 13.61 5.80 -7.11
C PHE A 56 14.78 5.20 -6.33
N ARG A 57 15.79 4.68 -7.02
CA ARG A 57 17.02 4.16 -6.38
C ARG A 57 17.69 5.24 -5.53
N GLY A 58 17.89 4.91 -4.24
CA GLY A 58 18.45 5.83 -3.27
C GLY A 58 17.45 6.83 -2.65
N VAL A 59 16.20 6.88 -3.14
CA VAL A 59 15.12 7.55 -2.42
C VAL A 59 14.69 6.64 -1.27
N PRO A 60 14.65 7.13 -0.02
CA PRO A 60 14.14 6.35 1.10
C PRO A 60 12.76 5.77 0.79
N GLY A 61 12.53 4.51 1.16
CA GLY A 61 11.25 3.88 0.94
C GLY A 61 10.90 2.84 2.00
N VAL A 62 9.61 2.56 2.12
CA VAL A 62 9.08 1.47 2.93
C VAL A 62 8.04 0.71 2.13
N HIS A 63 7.90 -0.60 2.35
CA HIS A 63 6.93 -1.40 1.62
C HIS A 63 6.27 -2.49 2.46
N VAL A 64 5.07 -2.88 2.03
CA VAL A 64 4.36 -4.09 2.47
C VAL A 64 3.88 -4.88 1.26
N TRP A 65 3.50 -6.15 1.46
CA TRP A 65 2.99 -7.00 0.40
C TRP A 65 1.46 -6.98 0.32
N GLY A 66 0.96 -7.11 -0.92
CA GLY A 66 -0.39 -7.54 -1.20
C GLY A 66 -0.43 -8.98 -1.73
N SER A 67 -1.62 -9.48 -2.00
CA SER A 67 -1.85 -10.85 -2.50
C SER A 67 -1.09 -11.16 -3.78
N ASN A 68 -0.96 -10.16 -4.66
CA ASN A 68 -0.30 -10.31 -5.97
C ASN A 68 1.22 -10.06 -5.92
N ASP A 69 1.80 -9.95 -4.73
CA ASP A 69 3.24 -10.08 -4.52
C ASP A 69 3.63 -11.52 -4.14
N TRP A 70 2.66 -12.27 -3.61
CA TRP A 70 2.79 -13.69 -3.29
C TRP A 70 2.34 -14.61 -4.43
N TRP A 71 1.22 -14.26 -5.10
CA TRP A 71 0.47 -15.16 -5.95
C TRP A 71 0.14 -14.54 -7.31
N ALA A 72 0.35 -15.30 -8.37
CA ALA A 72 -0.02 -14.87 -9.71
C ALA A 72 -1.53 -14.64 -9.83
N PRO A 73 -1.95 -13.58 -10.54
CA PRO A 73 -3.36 -13.35 -10.80
C PRO A 73 -3.95 -14.50 -11.61
N GLN A 74 -5.19 -14.86 -11.30
CA GLN A 74 -5.92 -15.92 -12.00
C GLN A 74 -7.15 -15.38 -12.71
N PRO A 75 -7.60 -16.03 -13.81
CA PRO A 75 -8.87 -15.69 -14.44
C PRO A 75 -10.00 -15.77 -13.43
N LYS A 76 -10.80 -14.71 -13.34
CA LYS A 76 -11.99 -14.64 -12.48
C LYS A 76 -13.22 -14.40 -13.33
N ASN A 77 -14.36 -14.95 -12.91
CA ASN A 77 -15.63 -14.60 -13.50
C ASN A 77 -15.90 -13.10 -13.25
N PRO A 78 -16.02 -12.25 -14.28
CA PRO A 78 -16.24 -10.81 -14.09
C PRO A 78 -17.55 -10.49 -13.35
N PHE A 79 -18.55 -11.36 -13.41
CA PHE A 79 -19.81 -11.19 -12.66
C PHE A 79 -19.64 -11.44 -11.14
N ALA A 80 -18.60 -12.15 -10.72
CA ALA A 80 -18.31 -12.34 -9.30
C ALA A 80 -17.88 -11.04 -8.61
N TYR A 81 -17.55 -9.99 -9.36
CA TYR A 81 -17.22 -8.67 -8.84
C TYR A 81 -18.31 -8.09 -7.92
N PHE A 82 -19.58 -8.34 -8.23
CA PHE A 82 -20.72 -7.85 -7.45
C PHE A 82 -21.08 -8.72 -6.25
N GLY A 83 -20.39 -9.85 -6.06
CA GLY A 83 -20.66 -10.83 -5.01
C GLY A 83 -19.95 -10.55 -3.67
N GLY A 84 -19.29 -9.40 -3.49
CA GLY A 84 -18.53 -9.06 -2.30
C GLY A 84 -17.00 -9.26 -2.45
N PRO A 85 -16.24 -9.29 -1.35
CA PRO A 85 -14.79 -9.43 -1.39
C PRO A 85 -14.33 -10.65 -2.20
N SER A 86 -13.25 -10.50 -2.96
CA SER A 86 -12.71 -11.58 -3.80
C SER A 86 -12.29 -12.76 -2.95
N GLY A 87 -12.87 -13.94 -3.19
CA GLY A 87 -12.40 -15.16 -2.53
C GLY A 87 -10.97 -15.54 -2.92
N VAL A 88 -10.27 -16.21 -2.01
CA VAL A 88 -8.92 -16.73 -2.23
C VAL A 88 -8.98 -17.91 -3.23
N PRO A 89 -8.21 -17.89 -4.35
CA PRO A 89 -8.15 -19.02 -5.28
C PRO A 89 -7.62 -20.29 -4.62
N LYS A 90 -8.16 -21.45 -5.01
CA LYS A 90 -7.82 -22.73 -4.36
C LYS A 90 -6.38 -23.19 -4.55
N GLN A 91 -5.73 -22.87 -5.66
CA GLN A 91 -4.31 -23.19 -5.94
C GLN A 91 -3.68 -22.15 -6.87
N PRO A 92 -3.32 -20.96 -6.36
CA PRO A 92 -2.62 -19.97 -7.18
C PRO A 92 -1.17 -20.38 -7.42
N GLU A 93 -0.61 -20.00 -8.57
CA GLU A 93 0.82 -20.09 -8.83
C GLU A 93 1.57 -19.10 -7.94
N ARG A 94 2.60 -19.57 -7.22
CA ARG A 94 3.43 -18.70 -6.38
C ARG A 94 4.36 -17.85 -7.25
N LEU A 95 4.46 -16.58 -6.95
CA LEU A 95 5.41 -15.66 -7.56
C LEU A 95 6.77 -15.72 -6.85
N ASP A 96 7.80 -15.22 -7.51
CA ASP A 96 9.13 -15.10 -6.92
C ASP A 96 9.20 -13.85 -6.01
N THR A 97 8.58 -13.96 -4.84
CA THR A 97 8.54 -12.89 -3.83
C THR A 97 9.94 -12.59 -3.27
N GLU A 98 10.83 -13.58 -3.24
CA GLU A 98 12.20 -13.36 -2.78
C GLU A 98 12.99 -12.49 -3.75
N ALA A 99 12.82 -12.69 -5.07
CA ALA A 99 13.44 -11.81 -6.06
C ALA A 99 12.85 -10.39 -6.02
N LEU A 100 11.56 -10.25 -5.71
CA LEU A 100 10.93 -8.95 -5.48
C LEU A 100 11.52 -8.27 -4.24
N ARG A 101 11.61 -8.99 -3.12
CA ARG A 101 12.23 -8.50 -1.88
C ARG A 101 13.66 -8.02 -2.11
N ALA A 102 14.48 -8.89 -2.70
CA ALA A 102 15.88 -8.56 -2.99
C ALA A 102 16.02 -7.30 -3.87
N TYR A 103 15.08 -7.09 -4.79
CA TYR A 103 15.08 -5.88 -5.61
C TYR A 103 14.69 -4.62 -4.82
N LEU A 104 13.68 -4.68 -3.96
CA LEU A 104 13.28 -3.53 -3.14
C LEU A 104 14.35 -3.21 -2.07
N ASP A 105 14.98 -4.23 -1.51
CA ASP A 105 16.14 -4.04 -0.62
C ASP A 105 17.32 -3.35 -1.36
N ASP A 106 17.58 -3.72 -2.64
CA ASP A 106 18.60 -3.11 -3.50
C ASP A 106 18.27 -1.64 -3.88
N LEU A 107 16.99 -1.26 -3.90
CA LEU A 107 16.57 0.14 -4.00
C LEU A 107 16.84 0.92 -2.69
N GLY A 108 17.06 0.25 -1.58
CA GLY A 108 17.23 0.83 -0.25
C GLY A 108 15.92 0.95 0.54
N TRP A 109 14.88 0.21 0.15
CA TRP A 109 13.57 0.27 0.81
C TRP A 109 13.47 -0.70 1.98
N THR A 110 12.77 -0.28 3.02
CA THR A 110 12.61 -1.06 4.26
C THR A 110 11.35 -1.91 4.22
N ASP A 111 11.52 -3.21 4.44
CA ASP A 111 10.43 -4.19 4.56
C ASP A 111 9.67 -4.01 5.89
N LEU A 112 8.37 -3.73 5.80
CA LEU A 112 7.45 -3.59 6.94
C LEU A 112 6.46 -4.76 7.09
N ASN A 113 6.63 -5.85 6.34
CA ASN A 113 5.74 -7.02 6.44
C ASN A 113 5.84 -7.67 7.84
N ASN A 114 4.83 -7.43 8.68
CA ASN A 114 4.80 -7.81 10.10
C ASN A 114 6.02 -7.28 10.88
N ARG A 115 6.50 -6.08 10.53
CA ARG A 115 7.73 -5.51 11.08
C ARG A 115 7.56 -4.04 11.48
N THR A 116 8.54 -3.58 12.23
CA THR A 116 8.67 -2.19 12.65
C THR A 116 10.05 -1.68 12.28
N ALA A 117 10.14 -0.43 11.91
CA ALA A 117 11.41 0.21 11.59
C ALA A 117 11.41 1.67 12.04
N ARG A 118 12.59 2.23 12.25
CA ARG A 118 12.80 3.67 12.35
C ARG A 118 13.55 4.14 11.12
N VAL A 119 12.94 5.04 10.37
CA VAL A 119 13.57 5.69 9.22
C VAL A 119 13.76 7.17 9.51
N THR A 120 14.81 7.76 8.96
CA THR A 120 15.05 9.21 9.07
C THR A 120 15.09 9.79 7.67
N VAL A 121 14.17 10.71 7.39
CA VAL A 121 13.99 11.30 6.07
C VAL A 121 14.05 12.82 6.21
N CYS A 122 14.98 13.48 5.53
CA CYS A 122 15.20 14.94 5.64
C CYS A 122 15.33 15.43 7.08
N GLY A 123 15.99 14.65 7.95
CA GLY A 123 16.14 14.95 9.37
C GLY A 123 14.91 14.65 10.24
N VAL A 124 13.79 14.23 9.64
CA VAL A 124 12.55 13.83 10.34
C VAL A 124 12.62 12.37 10.74
N VAL A 125 12.49 12.07 12.02
CA VAL A 125 12.44 10.70 12.53
C VAL A 125 11.03 10.16 12.45
N ILE A 126 10.87 9.04 11.77
CA ILE A 126 9.60 8.34 11.56
C ILE A 126 9.71 6.94 12.15
N ASP A 127 8.81 6.58 13.06
CA ASP A 127 8.59 5.19 13.45
C ASP A 127 7.53 4.61 12.53
N ALA A 128 7.91 3.62 11.73
CA ALA A 128 7.03 2.96 10.78
C ALA A 128 6.79 1.51 11.20
N PHE A 129 5.59 1.02 10.94
CA PHE A 129 5.23 -0.38 11.13
C PHE A 129 4.18 -0.80 10.11
N GLY A 130 4.13 -2.08 9.80
CA GLY A 130 3.19 -2.58 8.82
C GLY A 130 2.90 -4.05 8.98
N THR A 131 1.92 -4.53 8.24
CA THR A 131 1.54 -5.94 8.16
C THR A 131 1.79 -6.50 6.78
N ASP A 132 2.05 -7.80 6.70
CA ASP A 132 1.85 -8.57 5.47
C ASP A 132 0.35 -8.57 5.11
N ASP A 133 -0.03 -9.16 3.99
CA ASP A 133 -1.35 -9.05 3.38
C ASP A 133 -2.52 -9.50 4.29
N PRO A 134 -3.33 -8.56 4.79
CA PRO A 134 -4.49 -8.93 5.63
C PRO A 134 -5.61 -9.61 4.84
N HIS A 135 -5.65 -9.46 3.52
CA HIS A 135 -6.65 -10.12 2.67
C HIS A 135 -6.43 -11.64 2.62
N ARG A 136 -5.20 -12.07 2.82
CA ARG A 136 -4.78 -13.48 2.92
C ARG A 136 -4.60 -13.96 4.36
N GLU A 137 -4.89 -13.13 5.34
CA GLU A 137 -4.65 -13.43 6.75
C GLU A 137 -3.16 -13.73 7.04
N TYR A 138 -2.25 -13.07 6.30
CA TYR A 138 -0.80 -13.17 6.53
C TYR A 138 -0.30 -12.14 7.53
N ASP A 139 -1.18 -11.23 7.97
CA ASP A 139 -0.86 -10.24 8.98
C ASP A 139 -0.63 -10.87 10.36
N ASP A 140 0.44 -10.45 11.02
CA ASP A 140 0.74 -10.79 12.41
C ASP A 140 0.86 -9.50 13.25
N LEU A 141 -0.27 -9.08 13.81
CA LEU A 141 -0.33 -7.92 14.69
C LEU A 141 0.45 -8.11 16.00
N ALA A 142 0.67 -9.36 16.44
CA ALA A 142 1.41 -9.63 17.67
C ALA A 142 2.91 -9.37 17.49
N ALA A 143 3.45 -9.64 16.32
CA ALA A 143 4.86 -9.40 15.97
C ALA A 143 5.26 -7.92 16.09
N LEU A 144 4.32 -6.99 15.93
CA LEU A 144 4.60 -5.54 16.00
C LEU A 144 4.89 -5.04 17.41
N GLY A 145 4.32 -5.70 18.43
CA GLY A 145 4.39 -5.23 19.82
C GLY A 145 5.81 -5.07 20.37
N PRO A 146 6.67 -6.09 20.28
CA PRO A 146 8.07 -6.00 20.77
C PRO A 146 8.87 -4.90 20.06
N GLY A 147 8.77 -4.82 18.73
CA GLY A 147 9.47 -3.82 17.93
C GLY A 147 9.06 -2.39 18.29
N LEU A 148 7.76 -2.11 18.41
CA LEU A 148 7.26 -0.79 18.81
C LEU A 148 7.70 -0.40 20.22
N ARG A 149 7.74 -1.34 21.18
CA ARG A 149 8.29 -1.06 22.51
C ARG A 149 9.77 -0.67 22.41
N GLY A 150 10.55 -1.40 21.60
CA GLY A 150 11.95 -1.10 21.34
C GLY A 150 12.17 0.28 20.71
N LEU A 151 11.35 0.66 19.74
CA LEU A 151 11.41 2.00 19.13
C LEU A 151 11.08 3.10 20.16
N ARG A 152 10.03 2.93 20.95
CA ARG A 152 9.58 3.90 21.97
C ARG A 152 10.53 4.06 23.13
N SER A 153 11.38 3.07 23.42
CA SER A 153 12.43 3.17 24.45
C SER A 153 13.60 4.07 24.04
N ARG A 154 13.71 4.44 22.77
CA ARG A 154 14.78 5.30 22.26
C ARG A 154 14.61 6.74 22.76
N LYS A 155 15.74 7.42 22.99
CA LYS A 155 15.76 8.81 23.50
C LYS A 155 15.09 9.80 22.55
N VAL A 156 15.28 9.61 21.23
CA VAL A 156 14.70 10.48 20.22
C VAL A 156 13.24 10.05 19.96
N ARG A 157 12.31 10.97 20.17
CA ARG A 157 10.90 10.75 19.85
C ARG A 157 10.68 10.89 18.34
N PRO A 158 9.84 10.05 17.72
CA PRO A 158 9.47 10.22 16.33
C PRO A 158 8.61 11.48 16.17
N ALA A 159 8.75 12.15 15.03
CA ALA A 159 7.86 13.23 14.63
C ALA A 159 6.58 12.70 13.98
N LEU A 160 6.62 11.45 13.50
CA LEU A 160 5.49 10.76 12.86
C LEU A 160 5.55 9.27 13.21
N THR A 161 4.40 8.68 13.50
CA THR A 161 4.21 7.23 13.56
C THR A 161 3.35 6.80 12.37
N LEU A 162 3.94 6.02 11.46
CA LEU A 162 3.36 5.62 10.19
C LEU A 162 2.92 4.15 10.26
N GLY A 163 1.64 3.87 10.01
CA GLY A 163 1.09 2.53 9.82
C GLY A 163 0.87 2.24 8.34
N VAL A 164 1.41 1.13 7.84
CA VAL A 164 1.35 0.73 6.43
C VAL A 164 0.73 -0.66 6.31
N THR A 165 -0.30 -0.81 5.50
CA THR A 165 -0.94 -2.11 5.22
C THR A 165 -1.39 -2.15 3.77
N HIS A 166 -1.46 -3.35 3.19
CA HIS A 166 -2.06 -3.47 1.86
C HIS A 166 -3.57 -3.22 1.91
N ALA A 167 -4.30 -4.05 2.62
CA ALA A 167 -5.76 -3.97 2.67
C ALA A 167 -6.26 -3.28 3.96
N PRO A 168 -7.10 -2.22 3.83
CA PRO A 168 -7.55 -1.42 4.96
C PRO A 168 -8.71 -2.08 5.73
N TYR A 169 -8.56 -3.33 6.15
CA TYR A 169 -9.56 -3.96 7.01
C TYR A 169 -9.68 -3.23 8.34
N ARG A 170 -10.93 -3.04 8.82
CA ARG A 170 -11.22 -2.31 10.07
C ARG A 170 -10.39 -2.83 11.24
N ARG A 171 -10.26 -4.15 11.40
CA ARG A 171 -9.46 -4.77 12.46
C ARG A 171 -7.98 -4.34 12.43
N ILE A 172 -7.43 -4.08 11.23
CA ILE A 172 -6.05 -3.62 11.06
C ILE A 172 -5.95 -2.13 11.38
N LEU A 173 -6.86 -1.33 10.83
CA LEU A 173 -6.89 0.11 11.08
C LEU A 173 -7.08 0.42 12.57
N ASP A 174 -8.02 -0.27 13.23
CA ASP A 174 -8.26 -0.16 14.67
C ASP A 174 -6.99 -0.51 15.46
N ALA A 175 -6.37 -1.65 15.14
CA ALA A 175 -5.15 -2.10 15.78
C ALA A 175 -3.97 -1.13 15.56
N PHE A 176 -3.91 -0.45 14.42
CA PHE A 176 -2.85 0.52 14.12
C PHE A 176 -3.06 1.83 14.89
N VAL A 177 -4.31 2.30 15.01
CA VAL A 177 -4.65 3.47 15.85
C VAL A 177 -4.32 3.17 17.31
N ASP A 178 -4.66 1.99 17.82
CA ASP A 178 -4.32 1.57 19.20
C ASP A 178 -2.80 1.54 19.43
N ARG A 179 -2.04 1.22 18.37
CA ARG A 179 -0.57 1.26 18.38
C ARG A 179 -0.01 2.65 18.13
N GLY A 180 -0.85 3.66 18.07
CA GLY A 180 -0.46 5.08 18.03
C GLY A 180 0.01 5.55 16.68
N ALA A 181 -0.48 4.99 15.59
CA ALA A 181 -0.29 5.58 14.28
C ALA A 181 -0.91 6.98 14.20
N ASP A 182 -0.18 7.90 13.58
CA ASP A 182 -0.65 9.25 13.25
C ASP A 182 -1.17 9.31 11.82
N LEU A 183 -0.57 8.49 10.92
CA LEU A 183 -0.92 8.35 9.51
C LEU A 183 -0.99 6.87 9.15
N LEU A 184 -2.05 6.51 8.44
CA LEU A 184 -2.31 5.18 7.90
C LEU A 184 -2.31 5.25 6.38
N LEU A 185 -1.54 4.37 5.71
CA LEU A 185 -1.51 4.26 4.25
C LEU A 185 -1.92 2.84 3.84
N ALA A 186 -2.86 2.76 2.88
CA ALA A 186 -3.39 1.49 2.40
C ALA A 186 -3.78 1.54 0.92
N GLY A 187 -3.93 0.37 0.29
CA GLY A 187 -4.35 0.17 -1.09
C GLY A 187 -5.54 -0.79 -1.22
N HIS A 188 -5.39 -1.81 -2.08
CA HIS A 188 -6.28 -2.97 -2.24
C HIS A 188 -7.67 -2.68 -2.82
N THR A 189 -8.30 -1.59 -2.47
CA THR A 189 -9.69 -1.28 -2.81
C THR A 189 -9.88 -0.93 -4.28
N HIS A 190 -8.80 -0.56 -4.98
CA HIS A 190 -8.82 0.01 -6.32
C HIS A 190 -9.79 1.21 -6.47
N GLY A 191 -10.08 1.91 -5.35
CA GLY A 191 -11.08 2.97 -5.30
C GLY A 191 -12.49 2.48 -5.64
N GLY A 192 -12.74 1.17 -5.45
CA GLY A 192 -13.97 0.50 -5.86
C GLY A 192 -14.01 0.11 -7.34
N GLN A 193 -12.97 0.41 -8.12
CA GLN A 193 -12.75 0.04 -9.53
C GLN A 193 -13.90 0.44 -10.48
N VAL A 194 -15.16 0.16 -10.10
CA VAL A 194 -16.39 0.60 -10.82
C VAL A 194 -17.20 1.49 -9.88
N CYS A 195 -17.30 2.77 -10.26
CA CYS A 195 -18.04 3.77 -9.51
C CYS A 195 -19.20 4.33 -10.31
N VAL A 196 -20.28 4.69 -9.63
CA VAL A 196 -21.40 5.40 -10.24
C VAL A 196 -21.23 6.90 -9.93
N PRO A 197 -21.22 7.78 -10.95
CA PRO A 197 -21.16 9.21 -10.72
C PRO A 197 -22.28 9.68 -9.76
N GLY A 198 -21.89 10.44 -8.72
CA GLY A 198 -22.79 10.90 -7.67
C GLY A 198 -23.11 9.89 -6.57
N TYR A 199 -22.85 8.60 -6.77
CA TYR A 199 -23.07 7.54 -5.78
C TYR A 199 -21.76 6.98 -5.19
N GLY A 200 -20.67 6.95 -5.98
CA GLY A 200 -19.38 6.39 -5.60
C GLY A 200 -19.19 4.92 -5.92
N ALA A 201 -18.32 4.25 -5.19
CA ALA A 201 -17.97 2.85 -5.40
C ALA A 201 -19.16 1.89 -5.19
N LEU A 202 -19.29 0.91 -6.09
CA LEU A 202 -20.29 -0.16 -5.93
C LEU A 202 -19.82 -1.23 -4.95
N VAL A 203 -18.50 -1.50 -4.92
CA VAL A 203 -17.87 -2.51 -4.07
C VAL A 203 -16.60 -1.90 -3.47
N THR A 204 -16.33 -2.16 -2.21
CA THR A 204 -15.10 -1.68 -1.53
C THR A 204 -13.98 -2.71 -1.57
N ASN A 205 -14.30 -3.96 -1.85
CA ASN A 205 -13.41 -5.13 -1.72
C ASN A 205 -12.80 -5.28 -0.31
N CYS A 206 -13.35 -4.58 0.66
CA CYS A 206 -12.93 -4.53 2.06
C CYS A 206 -14.14 -4.23 2.95
N ASP A 207 -13.97 -4.14 4.26
CA ASP A 207 -15.04 -3.87 5.23
C ASP A 207 -15.12 -2.39 5.68
N ILE A 208 -14.39 -1.48 5.00
CA ILE A 208 -14.45 -0.05 5.27
C ILE A 208 -15.67 0.64 4.64
N PRO A 209 -16.09 1.80 5.14
CA PRO A 209 -17.12 2.63 4.52
C PRO A 209 -16.75 3.00 3.07
N ARG A 210 -17.76 3.06 2.18
CA ARG A 210 -17.54 3.40 0.77
C ARG A 210 -16.92 4.77 0.55
N GLU A 211 -17.21 5.70 1.44
CA GLU A 211 -16.69 7.06 1.42
C GLU A 211 -15.17 7.11 1.66
N GLN A 212 -14.63 6.05 2.26
CA GLN A 212 -13.21 5.91 2.59
C GLN A 212 -12.45 4.96 1.65
N VAL A 213 -13.12 4.50 0.59
CA VAL A 213 -12.52 3.53 -0.35
C VAL A 213 -11.33 4.10 -1.12
N LYS A 214 -11.16 5.42 -1.13
CA LYS A 214 -9.98 6.11 -1.68
C LYS A 214 -9.86 7.53 -1.16
N GLY A 215 -8.63 8.06 -1.27
CA GLY A 215 -8.30 9.43 -0.90
C GLY A 215 -8.05 9.61 0.60
N VAL A 216 -7.87 10.84 0.99
CA VAL A 216 -7.54 11.20 2.37
C VAL A 216 -8.81 11.34 3.20
N SER A 217 -8.81 10.69 4.34
CA SER A 217 -9.87 10.73 5.35
C SER A 217 -9.27 10.61 6.76
N SER A 218 -10.06 10.20 7.75
CA SER A 218 -9.58 9.91 9.10
C SER A 218 -10.18 8.62 9.62
N TRP A 219 -9.42 7.89 10.43
CA TRP A 219 -9.88 6.69 11.13
C TRP A 219 -9.83 6.91 12.64
N THR A 220 -10.93 6.64 13.32
CA THR A 220 -11.04 6.82 14.76
C THR A 220 -11.35 5.51 15.46
N HIS A 221 -10.53 5.15 16.45
CA HIS A 221 -10.73 3.99 17.31
C HIS A 221 -10.25 4.30 18.74
N GLY A 222 -10.96 3.81 19.76
CA GLY A 222 -10.55 3.97 21.16
C GLY A 222 -10.34 5.43 21.62
N GLY A 223 -11.04 6.40 21.02
CA GLY A 223 -10.89 7.83 21.33
C GLY A 223 -9.65 8.48 20.69
N ARG A 224 -8.91 7.78 19.85
CA ARG A 224 -7.78 8.29 19.06
C ARG A 224 -8.15 8.38 17.58
N THR A 225 -7.60 9.36 16.88
CA THR A 225 -7.82 9.55 15.44
C THR A 225 -6.47 9.61 14.73
N ALA A 226 -6.36 8.88 13.63
CA ALA A 226 -5.25 8.96 12.68
C ALA A 226 -5.75 9.49 11.33
N ALA A 227 -4.88 10.15 10.57
CA ALA A 227 -5.15 10.38 9.15
C ALA A 227 -5.10 9.05 8.41
N LEU A 228 -6.01 8.84 7.47
CA LEU A 228 -6.06 7.64 6.63
C LEU A 228 -6.01 8.07 5.16
N GLU A 229 -5.08 7.52 4.40
CA GLU A 229 -5.10 7.64 2.94
C GLU A 229 -5.18 6.23 2.35
N VAL A 230 -6.19 6.03 1.51
CA VAL A 230 -6.41 4.80 0.76
C VAL A 230 -6.22 5.10 -0.72
N SER A 231 -5.25 4.45 -1.34
CA SER A 231 -4.97 4.64 -2.76
C SER A 231 -5.96 3.88 -3.63
N ALA A 232 -6.42 4.49 -4.73
CA ALA A 232 -7.14 3.76 -5.76
C ALA A 232 -6.20 2.90 -6.63
N GLY A 233 -4.90 2.99 -6.44
CA GLY A 233 -3.91 2.19 -7.13
C GLY A 233 -3.77 2.48 -8.62
N LEU A 234 -2.64 2.06 -9.18
CA LEU A 234 -2.24 2.33 -10.57
C LEU A 234 -2.68 1.24 -11.56
N GLY A 235 -2.96 0.07 -11.07
CA GLY A 235 -3.29 -1.10 -11.88
C GLY A 235 -4.66 -1.69 -11.63
N THR A 236 -4.88 -2.79 -12.31
CA THR A 236 -5.99 -3.72 -12.13
C THR A 236 -5.46 -5.10 -12.45
N SER A 237 -6.15 -6.15 -12.00
CA SER A 237 -5.85 -7.49 -12.49
C SER A 237 -5.89 -7.51 -14.03
N ILE A 238 -4.94 -8.20 -14.67
CA ILE A 238 -4.92 -8.39 -16.12
C ILE A 238 -6.16 -9.14 -16.64
N TYR A 239 -6.87 -9.84 -15.77
CA TYR A 239 -8.11 -10.57 -16.07
C TYR A 239 -9.39 -9.74 -15.80
N ALA A 240 -9.25 -8.58 -15.17
CA ALA A 240 -10.36 -7.64 -14.93
C ALA A 240 -9.87 -6.20 -15.17
N PRO A 241 -9.43 -5.86 -16.40
CA PRO A 241 -8.76 -4.59 -16.69
C PRO A 241 -9.74 -3.42 -16.89
N VAL A 242 -10.88 -3.45 -16.21
CA VAL A 242 -11.94 -2.45 -16.37
C VAL A 242 -11.98 -1.53 -15.16
N ARG A 243 -11.90 -0.22 -15.39
CA ARG A 243 -12.25 0.83 -14.43
C ARG A 243 -13.32 1.72 -15.03
N PHE A 244 -14.32 2.09 -14.25
CA PHE A 244 -15.36 3.01 -14.66
C PHE A 244 -15.54 4.11 -13.60
N ALA A 245 -15.49 5.37 -14.02
CA ALA A 245 -15.54 6.55 -13.16
C ALA A 245 -14.56 6.49 -11.94
N CYS A 246 -13.49 5.70 -12.05
CA CYS A 246 -12.45 5.53 -11.05
C CYS A 246 -11.09 5.44 -11.76
N ARG A 247 -10.42 6.56 -11.93
CA ARG A 247 -9.12 6.62 -12.61
C ARG A 247 -8.03 5.96 -11.77
N PRO A 248 -7.01 5.33 -12.40
CA PRO A 248 -5.78 4.97 -11.69
C PRO A 248 -5.13 6.22 -11.09
N GLU A 249 -4.51 6.08 -9.92
CA GLU A 249 -3.84 7.18 -9.24
C GLU A 249 -2.59 6.72 -8.48
N ALA A 250 -1.65 7.62 -8.33
CA ALA A 250 -0.62 7.62 -7.29
C ALA A 250 -0.82 8.89 -6.47
N THR A 251 -0.57 8.84 -5.17
CA THR A 251 -0.81 9.98 -4.28
C THR A 251 0.50 10.60 -3.84
N LEU A 252 0.65 11.91 -4.02
CA LEU A 252 1.73 12.68 -3.41
C LEU A 252 1.19 13.45 -2.22
N LEU A 253 1.56 13.02 -1.02
CA LEU A 253 1.21 13.69 0.23
C LEU A 253 2.27 14.71 0.60
N THR A 254 1.85 15.91 1.00
CA THR A 254 2.74 16.89 1.61
C THR A 254 2.50 16.94 3.11
N LEU A 255 3.45 16.43 3.88
CA LEU A 255 3.40 16.46 5.34
C LEU A 255 4.07 17.74 5.85
N THR A 256 3.33 18.54 6.62
CA THR A 256 3.81 19.77 7.26
C THR A 256 3.83 19.63 8.77
N ALA A 257 4.70 20.37 9.43
CA ALA A 257 4.65 20.45 10.88
C ALA A 257 3.32 21.05 11.31
N ARG A 258 2.74 20.52 12.39
CA ARG A 258 1.56 21.12 12.99
C ARG A 258 1.97 22.49 13.55
N SER A 259 1.28 23.55 13.16
CA SER A 259 1.42 24.86 13.81
C SER A 259 1.06 24.72 15.28
N ALA A 260 1.93 25.23 16.15
CA ALA A 260 1.73 25.23 17.59
C ALA A 260 0.53 26.10 17.99
#